data_cd352256ea500aed8b11e983f2bfabbd
#
_entry.id   cd352256ea500aed8b11e983f2bfabbd
#
_cell.length_a   1.000
_cell.length_b   1.000
_cell.length_c   1.000
_cell.angle_alpha   90.00
_cell.angle_beta   90.00
_cell.angle_gamma   90.00
#
_symmetry.space_group_name_H-M   'P 1'
#
loop_
_entity.id
_entity.type
_entity.pdbx_description
1 polymer ?
#
loop_
_entity_poly.entity_id
_entity_poly.type
_entity_poly.pdbx_seq_one_letter_code
_entity_poly.pdbx_strand_id
1 'polypeptide(L)'
;TLGPLADYDRQYDSELLSTLEVYFDCNCNITQAAQRLYRHRNTLIYRLDKIKEILETNLSNPEENFNYQMAFKMYKLLQANQNRDANGSVWRNNLHTFFVHCEQYNV
;
A
#
# COMPACT_ATOMS: atom_id res chain seq x y z
N THR A 1 -2.90 9.89 4.16
CA THR A 1 -2.07 9.06 3.31
C THR A 1 -2.14 7.59 3.71
N LEU A 2 -1.10 6.82 3.43
CA LEU A 2 -1.07 5.39 3.70
C LEU A 2 -0.54 5.02 5.10
N GLY A 3 -0.16 6.01 5.89
CA GLY A 3 0.35 5.76 7.24
C GLY A 3 -0.58 4.93 8.12
N PRO A 4 -1.87 5.30 8.24
CA PRO A 4 -2.80 4.51 9.05
C PRO A 4 -2.93 3.07 8.61
N LEU A 5 -2.86 2.81 7.29
CA LEU A 5 -2.94 1.46 6.76
C LEU A 5 -1.68 0.66 7.10
N ALA A 6 -0.52 1.31 7.02
CA ALA A 6 0.74 0.70 7.40
C ALA A 6 0.77 0.34 8.89
N ASP A 7 0.24 1.22 9.73
CA ASP A 7 0.13 0.95 11.17
C ASP A 7 -0.76 -0.25 11.45
N TYR A 8 -1.89 -0.35 10.75
CA TYR A 8 -2.80 -1.47 10.90
C TYR A 8 -2.12 -2.78 10.51
N ASP A 9 -1.42 -2.81 9.38
CA ASP A 9 -0.72 -4.01 8.91
C ASP A 9 0.32 -4.47 9.93
N ARG A 10 1.05 -3.54 10.51
CA ARG A 10 2.05 -3.86 11.52
C ARG A 10 1.42 -4.44 12.78
N GLN A 11 0.32 -3.84 13.24
CA GLN A 11 -0.33 -4.23 14.48
C GLN A 11 -0.99 -5.61 14.38
N TYR A 12 -1.62 -5.90 13.25
CA TYR A 12 -2.43 -7.11 13.07
C TYR A 12 -1.81 -8.12 12.12
N ASP A 13 -0.57 -7.87 11.68
CA ASP A 13 0.13 -8.76 10.74
C ASP A 13 -0.73 -9.06 9.52
N SER A 14 -1.36 -8.03 8.98
CA SER A 14 -2.23 -8.13 7.81
C SER A 14 -1.49 -7.73 6.54
N GLU A 15 -2.13 -7.93 5.39
CA GLU A 15 -1.53 -7.67 4.08
C GLU A 15 -2.32 -6.61 3.31
N LEU A 16 -2.83 -5.59 4.00
CA LEU A 16 -3.70 -4.60 3.36
C LEU A 16 -2.93 -3.70 2.39
N LEU A 17 -1.69 -3.31 2.74
CA LEU A 17 -0.90 -2.48 1.83
C LEU A 17 -0.62 -3.19 0.51
N SER A 18 -0.17 -4.44 0.57
CA SER A 18 0.10 -5.19 -0.65
C SER A 18 -1.17 -5.46 -1.45
N THR A 19 -2.28 -5.67 -0.77
CA THR A 19 -3.58 -5.83 -1.43
C THR A 19 -3.97 -4.58 -2.20
N LEU A 20 -3.82 -3.41 -1.59
CA LEU A 20 -4.14 -2.14 -2.24
C LEU A 20 -3.23 -1.88 -3.44
N GLU A 21 -1.94 -2.15 -3.30
CA GLU A 21 -1.00 -1.98 -4.39
C GLU A 21 -1.38 -2.83 -5.61
N VAL A 22 -1.66 -4.11 -5.38
CA VAL A 22 -2.04 -5.02 -6.46
C VAL A 22 -3.38 -4.61 -7.08
N TYR A 23 -4.31 -4.14 -6.25
CA TYR A 23 -5.59 -3.66 -6.73
C TYR A 23 -5.42 -2.51 -7.72
N PHE A 24 -4.56 -1.54 -7.42
CA PHE A 24 -4.27 -0.45 -8.36
C PHE A 24 -3.52 -0.96 -9.60
N ASP A 25 -2.57 -1.87 -9.43
CA ASP A 25 -1.82 -2.44 -10.56
C ASP A 25 -2.74 -3.18 -11.54
N CYS A 26 -3.84 -3.69 -11.05
CA CYS A 26 -4.84 -4.38 -11.87
C CYS A 26 -5.97 -3.44 -12.33
N ASN A 27 -5.74 -2.12 -12.30
CA ASN A 27 -6.72 -1.12 -12.71
C ASN A 27 -8.03 -1.21 -11.95
N CYS A 28 -7.94 -1.49 -10.65
CA CYS A 28 -9.09 -1.61 -9.76
C CYS A 28 -10.01 -2.77 -10.13
N ASN A 29 -9.45 -3.83 -10.73
CA ASN A 29 -10.19 -5.03 -11.08
C ASN A 29 -10.03 -6.07 -9.96
N ILE A 30 -11.11 -6.33 -9.23
CA ILE A 30 -11.10 -7.23 -8.08
C ILE A 30 -10.72 -8.65 -8.49
N THR A 31 -11.28 -9.15 -9.58
CA THR A 31 -11.03 -10.51 -10.03
C THR A 31 -9.56 -10.73 -10.38
N GLN A 32 -8.97 -9.80 -11.14
CA GLN A 32 -7.56 -9.89 -11.52
C GLN A 32 -6.65 -9.76 -10.30
N ALA A 33 -6.96 -8.85 -9.40
CA ALA A 33 -6.18 -8.67 -8.18
C ALA A 33 -6.21 -9.91 -7.30
N ALA A 34 -7.36 -10.54 -7.16
CA ALA A 34 -7.51 -11.77 -6.40
C ALA A 34 -6.66 -12.90 -7.01
N GLN A 35 -6.68 -13.03 -8.33
CA GLN A 35 -5.88 -14.03 -9.02
C GLN A 35 -4.38 -13.79 -8.79
N ARG A 36 -3.94 -12.55 -8.89
CA ARG A 36 -2.53 -12.20 -8.70
C ARG A 36 -2.05 -12.47 -7.28
N LEU A 37 -2.94 -12.27 -6.30
CA LEU A 37 -2.63 -12.51 -4.90
C LEU A 37 -2.86 -13.95 -4.46
N TYR A 38 -3.37 -14.81 -5.35
CA TYR A 38 -3.71 -16.21 -5.04
C TYR A 38 -4.71 -16.27 -3.88
N ARG A 39 -5.71 -15.37 -3.91
CA ARG A 39 -6.76 -15.32 -2.89
C ARG A 39 -8.14 -15.41 -3.53
N HIS A 40 -9.11 -15.83 -2.74
CA HIS A 40 -10.49 -15.85 -3.20
C HIS A 40 -11.01 -14.41 -3.34
N ARG A 41 -11.91 -14.20 -4.32
CA ARG A 41 -12.50 -12.88 -4.57
C ARG A 41 -13.15 -12.28 -3.32
N ASN A 42 -13.83 -13.10 -2.53
CA ASN A 42 -14.48 -12.63 -1.30
C ASN A 42 -13.47 -12.12 -0.26
N THR A 43 -12.30 -12.74 -0.19
CA THR A 43 -11.22 -12.27 0.68
C THR A 43 -10.77 -10.88 0.26
N LEU A 44 -10.64 -10.66 -1.05
CA LEU A 44 -10.23 -9.36 -1.55
C LEU A 44 -11.26 -8.29 -1.26
N ILE A 45 -12.53 -8.61 -1.45
CA ILE A 45 -13.62 -7.67 -1.14
C ILE A 45 -13.56 -7.27 0.34
N TYR A 46 -13.40 -8.25 1.23
CA TYR A 46 -13.28 -7.99 2.66
C TYR A 46 -12.10 -7.07 2.95
N ARG A 47 -10.93 -7.36 2.37
CA ARG A 47 -9.73 -6.54 2.58
C ARG A 47 -9.92 -5.12 2.07
N LEU A 48 -10.54 -4.96 0.89
CA LEU A 48 -10.79 -3.63 0.33
C LEU A 48 -11.76 -2.83 1.17
N ASP A 49 -12.80 -3.48 1.70
CA ASP A 49 -13.73 -2.81 2.61
C ASP A 49 -13.01 -2.31 3.86
N LYS A 50 -12.10 -3.12 4.39
CA LYS A 50 -11.31 -2.74 5.55
C LYS A 50 -10.36 -1.58 5.23
N ILE A 51 -9.74 -1.59 4.06
CA ILE A 51 -8.89 -0.50 3.61
C ILE A 51 -9.68 0.80 3.52
N LYS A 52 -10.87 0.75 2.93
CA LYS A 52 -11.73 1.94 2.81
C LYS A 52 -12.11 2.49 4.19
N GLU A 53 -12.38 1.61 5.13
CA GLU A 53 -12.69 2.02 6.49
C GLU A 53 -11.51 2.70 7.17
N ILE A 54 -10.33 2.11 7.07
CA ILE A 54 -9.11 2.65 7.71
C ILE A 54 -8.71 3.98 7.09
N LEU A 55 -8.75 4.09 5.77
CA LEU A 55 -8.35 5.30 5.05
C LEU A 55 -9.47 6.32 4.95
N GLU A 56 -10.67 5.97 5.40
CA GLU A 56 -11.85 6.85 5.35
C GLU A 56 -12.12 7.37 3.93
N THR A 57 -12.07 6.46 2.96
CA THR A 57 -12.27 6.79 1.55
C THR A 57 -13.01 5.67 0.84
N ASN A 58 -13.65 6.00 -0.26
CA ASN A 58 -14.31 5.01 -1.11
C ASN A 58 -13.40 4.50 -2.23
N LEU A 59 -12.17 4.98 -2.32
CA LEU A 59 -11.23 4.66 -3.42
C LEU A 59 -11.83 5.00 -4.79
N SER A 60 -12.72 5.99 -4.84
CA SER A 60 -13.38 6.40 -6.08
C SER A 60 -12.92 7.77 -6.58
N ASN A 61 -12.14 8.50 -5.79
CA ASN A 61 -11.62 9.80 -6.18
C ASN A 61 -10.30 9.61 -6.95
N PRO A 62 -10.25 9.97 -8.25
CA PRO A 62 -9.04 9.74 -9.05
C PRO A 62 -7.80 10.44 -8.50
N GLU A 63 -7.95 11.65 -7.96
CA GLU A 63 -6.83 12.40 -7.42
C GLU A 63 -6.27 11.73 -6.17
N GLU A 64 -7.14 11.28 -5.29
CA GLU A 64 -6.76 10.57 -4.08
C GLU A 64 -6.08 9.24 -4.43
N ASN A 65 -6.67 8.50 -5.38
CA ASN A 65 -6.09 7.24 -5.84
C ASN A 65 -4.71 7.45 -6.48
N PHE A 66 -4.56 8.54 -7.23
CA PHE A 66 -3.27 8.88 -7.81
C PHE A 66 -2.21 9.10 -6.73
N ASN A 67 -2.57 9.79 -5.66
CA ASN A 67 -1.65 10.04 -4.55
C ASN A 67 -1.21 8.73 -3.88
N TYR A 68 -2.13 7.80 -3.69
CA TYR A 68 -1.78 6.49 -3.14
C TYR A 68 -0.85 5.72 -4.08
N GLN A 69 -1.15 5.74 -5.37
CA GLN A 69 -0.31 5.05 -6.36
C GLN A 69 1.09 5.65 -6.41
N MET A 70 1.19 6.97 -6.32
CA MET A 70 2.49 7.63 -6.29
C MET A 70 3.30 7.23 -5.07
N ALA A 71 2.66 7.12 -3.91
CA ALA A 71 3.34 6.68 -2.69
C ALA A 71 3.95 5.28 -2.86
N PHE A 72 3.20 4.35 -3.47
CA PHE A 72 3.73 3.02 -3.75
C PHE A 72 4.89 3.05 -4.73
N LYS A 73 4.79 3.86 -5.78
CA LYS A 73 5.86 3.97 -6.77
C LYS A 73 7.13 4.60 -6.19
N MET A 74 6.96 5.60 -5.35
CA MET A 74 8.11 6.21 -4.66
C MET A 74 8.81 5.20 -3.76
N TYR A 75 8.06 4.40 -3.03
CA TYR A 75 8.66 3.36 -2.21
C TYR A 75 9.48 2.37 -3.04
N LYS A 76 8.94 1.93 -4.18
CA LYS A 76 9.64 1.00 -5.06
C LYS A 76 10.92 1.60 -5.63
N LEU A 77 10.88 2.86 -6.03
CA LEU A 77 12.06 3.54 -6.56
C LEU A 77 13.16 3.68 -5.52
N LEU A 78 12.78 4.05 -4.31
CA LEU A 78 13.74 4.20 -3.22
C LEU A 78 14.33 2.85 -2.83
N GLN A 79 13.52 1.80 -2.82
CA GLN A 79 14.00 0.46 -2.53
C GLN A 79 15.00 -0.02 -3.59
N ALA A 80 14.72 0.24 -4.86
CA ALA A 80 15.61 -0.13 -5.94
C ALA A 80 16.96 0.61 -5.85
N ASN A 81 16.92 1.90 -5.53
CA ASN A 81 18.15 2.70 -5.35
C ASN A 81 18.97 2.20 -4.17
N GLN A 82 18.31 1.77 -3.11
CA GLN A 82 18.98 1.35 -1.88
C GLN A 82 19.55 -0.06 -1.98
N ASN A 83 19.12 -0.85 -2.92
CA ASN A 83 19.73 -2.16 -3.17
C ASN A 83 21.20 -2.05 -3.57
N ARG A 84 21.63 -0.86 -3.99
CA ARG A 84 23.02 -0.59 -4.33
C ARG A 84 23.83 -0.08 -3.14
N ASP A 85 23.18 0.28 -2.07
CA ASP A 85 23.81 0.89 -0.91
C ASP A 85 23.66 -0.06 0.27
N ALA A 86 24.78 -0.57 0.75
CA ALA A 86 24.80 -1.51 1.87
C ALA A 86 24.40 -0.85 3.19
N ASN A 87 24.44 0.48 3.27
CA ASN A 87 24.18 1.22 4.50
C ASN A 87 22.85 1.95 4.49
N GLY A 88 21.90 1.50 3.72
CA GLY A 88 20.64 2.20 3.59
C GLY A 88 19.90 2.44 4.90
N SER A 89 18.95 3.35 4.87
CA SER A 89 18.16 3.71 6.03
C SER A 89 17.23 2.57 6.45
N VAL A 90 16.74 2.66 7.69
CA VAL A 90 15.90 1.62 8.30
C VAL A 90 14.60 1.38 7.55
N TRP A 91 14.09 2.35 6.80
CA TRP A 91 12.80 2.24 6.15
C TRP A 91 12.85 1.59 4.76
N ARG A 92 14.01 1.35 4.20
CA ARG A 92 14.12 0.80 2.85
C ARG A 92 13.58 -0.63 2.71
N ASN A 93 13.61 -1.40 3.79
CA ASN A 93 13.10 -2.76 3.82
C ASN A 93 11.81 -2.87 4.63
N ASN A 94 11.22 -1.75 5.01
CA ASN A 94 10.06 -1.71 5.89
C ASN A 94 9.04 -0.71 5.34
N LEU A 95 8.01 -1.25 4.72
CA LEU A 95 6.95 -0.45 4.12
C LEU A 95 6.25 0.43 5.16
N HIS A 96 6.03 -0.12 6.36
CA HIS A 96 5.40 0.63 7.44
C HIS A 96 6.22 1.87 7.80
N THR A 97 7.52 1.69 8.04
CA THR A 97 8.38 2.81 8.43
C THR A 97 8.46 3.87 7.33
N PHE A 98 8.50 3.43 6.06
CA PHE A 98 8.50 4.35 4.94
C PHE A 98 7.25 5.23 4.93
N PHE A 99 6.08 4.64 5.06
CA PHE A 99 4.83 5.41 4.99
C PHE A 99 4.63 6.31 6.21
N VAL A 100 5.07 5.89 7.38
CA VAL A 100 5.07 6.75 8.56
C VAL A 100 5.99 7.95 8.36
N HIS A 101 7.17 7.71 7.79
CA HIS A 101 8.12 8.77 7.48
C HIS A 101 7.53 9.77 6.48
N CYS A 102 6.90 9.29 5.43
CA CYS A 102 6.27 10.15 4.43
C CYS A 102 5.15 11.00 5.05
N GLU A 103 4.36 10.41 5.93
CA GLU A 103 3.26 11.12 6.57
C GLU A 103 3.77 12.26 7.46
N GLN A 104 4.89 12.04 8.13
CA GLN A 104 5.52 13.05 8.98
C GLN A 104 5.88 14.31 8.18
N TYR A 105 6.19 14.17 6.90
CA TYR A 105 6.56 15.26 6.02
C TYR A 105 5.43 15.67 5.06
N ASN A 106 4.22 15.18 5.28
CA ASN A 106 3.06 15.49 4.44
C ASN A 106 3.23 15.08 2.98
N VAL A 107 3.89 13.97 2.75
CA VAL A 107 4.13 13.47 1.39
C VAL A 107 3.13 12.37 1.02
#